data_b01bb0503cf3780fd4fe3a3f4edc0fd5
#
_entry.id   b01bb0503cf3780fd4fe3a3f4edc0fd5
#
_cell.length_a   1.000
_cell.length_b   1.000
_cell.length_c   1.000
_cell.angle_alpha   90.00
_cell.angle_beta   90.00
_cell.angle_gamma   90.00
#
_symmetry.space_group_name_H-M   'P 1'
#
loop_
_entity.id
_entity.type
_entity.pdbx_description
1 polymer ?
#
loop_
_entity_poly.entity_id
_entity_poly.type
_entity_poly.pdbx_seq_one_letter_code
_entity_poly.pdbx_strand_id
1 'polypeptide(L)'
;SGLTTDNSGSSIVVPASHMIMRTLANNDNVAFPWFAPAGTRRGIVDNATAVGYIDTASGELQTISVTESVRDSMHEVKINPITFFAGSGIVNFGNLTKTTAGSSLDRINVARLAVYLRTQLDLIAKPFIFEPNDELTRNEIKQAIESFFLELVGQRALYDFLVVCDDTNNTSTRIDRN
;
A
#
# COMPACT_ATOMS: atom_id res chain seq x y z
N SER A 1 -9.88 -17.03 5.10
CA SER A 1 -10.54 -17.45 3.85
C SER A 1 -11.91 -16.81 3.73
N GLY A 2 -12.45 -16.77 2.55
CA GLY A 2 -13.78 -16.25 2.29
C GLY A 2 -14.46 -16.99 1.14
N LEU A 3 -15.78 -16.87 1.10
CA LEU A 3 -16.62 -17.42 0.07
C LEU A 3 -16.83 -16.38 -1.03
N THR A 4 -16.64 -16.77 -2.28
CA THR A 4 -16.93 -15.95 -3.46
C THR A 4 -17.62 -16.79 -4.53
N THR A 5 -18.03 -16.17 -5.61
CA THR A 5 -18.66 -16.88 -6.75
C THR A 5 -17.70 -16.90 -7.93
N ASP A 6 -17.53 -18.04 -8.55
CA ASP A 6 -16.74 -18.18 -9.77
C ASP A 6 -17.51 -17.72 -11.02
N ASN A 7 -16.86 -17.79 -12.20
CA ASN A 7 -17.47 -17.39 -13.47
C ASN A 7 -18.65 -18.28 -13.91
N SER A 8 -18.80 -19.47 -13.31
CA SER A 8 -19.93 -20.37 -13.57
C SER A 8 -21.11 -20.13 -12.63
N GLY A 9 -20.98 -19.23 -11.67
CA GLY A 9 -21.97 -18.97 -10.62
C GLY A 9 -21.85 -19.91 -9.41
N SER A 10 -20.84 -20.78 -9.36
CA SER A 10 -20.63 -21.70 -8.25
C SER A 10 -19.90 -21.02 -7.09
N SER A 11 -20.29 -21.32 -5.86
CA SER A 11 -19.60 -20.83 -4.66
C SER A 11 -18.28 -21.56 -4.47
N ILE A 12 -17.20 -20.78 -4.34
CA ILE A 12 -15.85 -21.28 -4.08
C ILE A 12 -15.23 -20.59 -2.86
N VAL A 13 -14.40 -21.32 -2.14
CA VAL A 13 -13.62 -20.76 -1.02
C VAL A 13 -12.26 -20.31 -1.54
N VAL A 14 -11.93 -19.05 -1.29
CA VAL A 14 -10.66 -18.45 -1.71
C VAL A 14 -9.88 -17.87 -0.52
N PRO A 15 -8.55 -17.76 -0.62
CA PRO A 15 -7.75 -17.11 0.38
C PRO A 15 -8.12 -15.63 0.55
N ALA A 16 -7.97 -15.08 1.75
CA ALA A 16 -8.21 -13.66 2.01
C ALA A 16 -7.34 -12.73 1.14
N SER A 17 -6.13 -13.17 0.76
CA SER A 17 -5.24 -12.43 -0.14
C SER A 17 -5.87 -12.18 -1.51
N HIS A 18 -6.60 -13.13 -2.07
CA HIS A 18 -7.32 -12.98 -3.33
C HIS A 18 -8.37 -11.85 -3.24
N MET A 19 -9.13 -11.83 -2.15
CA MET A 19 -10.16 -10.81 -1.92
C MET A 19 -9.56 -9.41 -1.74
N ILE A 20 -8.50 -9.31 -0.95
CA ILE A 20 -7.82 -8.04 -0.67
C ILE A 20 -7.13 -7.47 -1.92
N MET A 21 -6.62 -8.29 -2.82
CA MET A 21 -6.04 -7.80 -4.08
C MET A 21 -7.07 -6.99 -4.89
N ARG A 22 -8.31 -7.45 -4.97
CA ARG A 22 -9.39 -6.70 -5.63
C ARG A 22 -9.69 -5.39 -4.90
N THR A 23 -9.76 -5.41 -3.56
CA THR A 23 -9.96 -4.20 -2.76
C THR A 23 -8.84 -3.18 -2.98
N LEU A 24 -7.58 -3.62 -3.08
CA LEU A 24 -6.44 -2.77 -3.41
C LEU A 24 -6.56 -2.16 -4.81
N ALA A 25 -6.90 -2.97 -5.81
CA ALA A 25 -7.08 -2.50 -7.18
C ALA A 25 -8.24 -1.49 -7.29
N ASN A 26 -9.36 -1.75 -6.62
CA ASN A 26 -10.49 -0.82 -6.55
C ASN A 26 -10.09 0.49 -5.87
N ASN A 27 -9.30 0.44 -4.79
CA ASN A 27 -8.80 1.64 -4.14
C ASN A 27 -7.92 2.47 -5.10
N ASP A 28 -7.10 1.84 -5.92
CA ASP A 28 -6.24 2.53 -6.88
C ASP A 28 -7.02 3.17 -8.03
N ASN A 29 -8.15 2.57 -8.41
CA ASN A 29 -9.04 3.12 -9.44
C ASN A 29 -9.84 4.34 -8.97
N VAL A 30 -10.25 4.38 -7.69
CA VAL A 30 -11.12 5.46 -7.15
C VAL A 30 -10.36 6.50 -6.33
N ALA A 31 -9.10 6.22 -6.01
CA ALA A 31 -8.22 7.07 -5.22
C ALA A 31 -6.76 6.84 -5.67
N PHE A 32 -5.81 7.13 -4.80
CA PHE A 32 -4.40 6.89 -5.07
C PHE A 32 -3.83 5.78 -4.17
N PRO A 33 -2.68 5.17 -4.54
CA PRO A 33 -2.05 4.11 -3.75
C PRO A 33 -1.71 4.48 -2.30
N TRP A 34 -1.52 5.76 -2.02
CA TRP A 34 -1.22 6.28 -0.67
C TRP A 34 -2.44 6.50 0.22
N PHE A 35 -3.64 6.26 -0.27
CA PHE A 35 -4.81 6.20 0.59
C PHE A 35 -4.98 4.80 1.19
N ALA A 36 -5.36 4.74 2.46
CA ALA A 36 -5.56 3.47 3.15
C ALA A 36 -6.69 2.64 2.50
N PRO A 37 -6.42 1.40 2.04
CA PRO A 37 -7.43 0.50 1.49
C PRO A 37 -8.19 -0.21 2.63
N ALA A 38 -8.72 0.56 3.56
CA ALA A 38 -9.34 0.06 4.78
C ALA A 38 -10.56 0.91 5.16
N GLY A 39 -11.40 0.35 6.03
CA GLY A 39 -12.61 0.98 6.52
C GLY A 39 -13.76 0.97 5.51
N THR A 40 -14.89 1.51 5.92
CA THR A 40 -16.16 1.44 5.18
C THR A 40 -16.17 2.27 3.89
N ARG A 41 -15.18 3.14 3.70
CA ARG A 41 -15.09 4.00 2.51
C ARG A 41 -14.29 3.37 1.35
N ARG A 42 -13.18 2.67 1.65
CA ARG A 42 -12.24 2.14 0.65
C ARG A 42 -11.80 0.70 0.91
N GLY A 43 -12.20 0.13 2.03
CA GLY A 43 -11.87 -1.23 2.42
C GLY A 43 -12.98 -2.24 2.14
N ILE A 44 -14.01 -1.89 1.37
CA ILE A 44 -15.11 -2.80 1.05
C ILE A 44 -14.56 -3.98 0.22
N VAL A 45 -14.91 -5.19 0.65
CA VAL A 45 -14.56 -6.45 -0.02
C VAL A 45 -15.80 -6.94 -0.75
N ASP A 46 -16.01 -6.41 -1.95
CA ASP A 46 -17.23 -6.60 -2.74
C ASP A 46 -17.35 -7.99 -3.39
N ASN A 47 -16.26 -8.74 -3.44
CA ASN A 47 -16.21 -10.09 -3.99
C ASN A 47 -16.30 -11.20 -2.92
N ALA A 48 -16.69 -10.87 -1.69
CA ALA A 48 -16.88 -11.83 -0.62
C ALA A 48 -18.33 -11.88 -0.18
N THR A 49 -18.89 -13.08 -0.07
CA THR A 49 -20.23 -13.33 0.47
C THR A 49 -20.20 -13.79 1.92
N ALA A 50 -19.09 -14.40 2.35
CA ALA A 50 -18.84 -14.78 3.73
C ALA A 50 -17.34 -14.76 4.03
N VAL A 51 -16.98 -14.60 5.31
CA VAL A 51 -15.59 -14.70 5.82
C VAL A 51 -15.52 -15.71 6.94
N GLY A 52 -14.40 -16.44 7.02
CA GLY A 52 -14.23 -17.48 8.00
C GLY A 52 -12.87 -18.18 7.86
N TYR A 53 -12.78 -19.38 8.39
CA TYR A 53 -11.63 -20.27 8.24
C TYR A 53 -12.09 -21.63 7.73
N ILE A 54 -11.17 -22.36 7.12
CA ILE A 54 -11.43 -23.75 6.75
C ILE A 54 -11.15 -24.60 7.97
N ASP A 55 -12.18 -25.34 8.42
CA ASP A 55 -12.00 -26.33 9.45
C ASP A 55 -11.19 -27.51 8.92
N THR A 56 -10.11 -27.84 9.61
CA THR A 56 -9.21 -28.90 9.18
C THR A 56 -9.80 -30.31 9.30
N ALA A 57 -10.83 -30.47 10.11
CA ALA A 57 -11.49 -31.77 10.32
C ALA A 57 -12.56 -32.04 9.25
N SER A 58 -13.36 -31.03 8.91
CA SER A 58 -14.46 -31.17 7.92
C SER A 58 -14.07 -30.72 6.51
N GLY A 59 -13.03 -29.89 6.36
CA GLY A 59 -12.67 -29.25 5.11
C GLY A 59 -13.64 -28.13 4.68
N GLU A 60 -14.61 -27.78 5.50
CA GLU A 60 -15.63 -26.80 5.20
C GLU A 60 -15.29 -25.41 5.73
N LEU A 61 -15.84 -24.38 5.09
CA LEU A 61 -15.73 -22.99 5.59
C LEU A 61 -16.63 -22.78 6.80
N GLN A 62 -16.02 -22.55 7.94
CA GLN A 62 -16.70 -22.10 9.14
C GLN A 62 -16.72 -20.57 9.19
N THR A 63 -17.91 -19.98 9.13
CA THR A 63 -18.05 -18.51 9.24
C THR A 63 -17.81 -18.04 10.65
N ILE A 64 -17.17 -16.89 10.78
CA ILE A 64 -16.88 -16.26 12.07
C ILE A 64 -17.41 -14.83 12.13
N SER A 65 -17.88 -14.44 13.31
CA SER A 65 -18.16 -13.04 13.62
C SER A 65 -16.96 -12.46 14.34
N VAL A 66 -16.32 -11.47 13.72
CA VAL A 66 -15.15 -10.80 14.29
C VAL A 66 -15.62 -9.61 15.11
N THR A 67 -15.75 -9.83 16.43
CA THR A 67 -16.15 -8.79 17.40
C THR A 67 -15.04 -7.74 17.58
N GLU A 68 -15.34 -6.65 18.28
CA GLU A 68 -14.36 -5.60 18.57
C GLU A 68 -13.14 -6.14 19.33
N SER A 69 -13.36 -6.90 20.39
CA SER A 69 -12.29 -7.52 21.17
C SER A 69 -11.40 -8.45 20.33
N VAL A 70 -12.00 -9.21 19.40
CA VAL A 70 -11.22 -10.06 18.47
C VAL A 70 -10.41 -9.21 17.51
N ARG A 71 -10.95 -8.08 17.01
CA ARG A 71 -10.21 -7.15 16.16
C ARG A 71 -9.01 -6.54 16.88
N ASP A 72 -9.16 -6.17 18.15
CA ASP A 72 -8.08 -5.63 18.98
C ASP A 72 -6.95 -6.65 19.14
N SER A 73 -7.29 -7.89 19.50
CA SER A 73 -6.30 -8.98 19.60
C SER A 73 -5.61 -9.26 18.26
N MET A 74 -6.31 -9.19 17.14
CA MET A 74 -5.72 -9.32 15.80
C MET A 74 -4.77 -8.15 15.50
N HIS A 75 -5.12 -6.94 15.90
CA HIS A 75 -4.30 -5.75 15.70
C HIS A 75 -2.97 -5.84 16.46
N GLU A 76 -2.98 -6.34 17.71
CA GLU A 76 -1.76 -6.54 18.51
C GLU A 76 -0.74 -7.44 17.81
N VAL A 77 -1.19 -8.47 17.10
CA VAL A 77 -0.34 -9.39 16.34
C VAL A 77 -0.18 -8.97 14.86
N LYS A 78 -0.56 -7.73 14.52
CA LYS A 78 -0.47 -7.15 13.18
C LYS A 78 -1.19 -7.97 12.10
N ILE A 79 -2.39 -8.43 12.42
CA ILE A 79 -3.31 -9.04 11.46
C ILE A 79 -4.41 -8.03 11.16
N ASN A 80 -4.62 -7.74 9.87
CA ASN A 80 -5.70 -6.88 9.42
C ASN A 80 -7.00 -7.68 9.36
N PRO A 81 -8.01 -7.36 10.20
CA PRO A 81 -9.26 -8.09 10.22
C PRO A 81 -10.10 -7.78 8.98
N ILE A 82 -10.70 -8.82 8.41
CA ILE A 82 -11.80 -8.70 7.45
C ILE A 82 -13.05 -9.09 8.21
N THR A 83 -14.02 -8.20 8.29
CA THR A 83 -15.19 -8.36 9.13
C THR A 83 -16.44 -7.77 8.50
N PHE A 84 -17.60 -8.22 8.94
CA PHE A 84 -18.88 -7.69 8.48
C PHE A 84 -19.28 -6.47 9.32
N PHE A 85 -19.67 -5.39 8.63
CA PHE A 85 -20.30 -4.22 9.22
C PHE A 85 -21.72 -4.04 8.68
N ALA A 86 -22.68 -3.87 9.57
CA ALA A 86 -24.05 -3.58 9.18
C ALA A 86 -24.11 -2.30 8.33
N GLY A 87 -24.75 -2.39 7.17
CA GLY A 87 -24.86 -1.27 6.22
C GLY A 87 -23.66 -1.10 5.26
N SER A 88 -22.53 -1.75 5.51
CA SER A 88 -21.33 -1.66 4.64
C SER A 88 -20.90 -2.99 4.05
N GLY A 89 -21.41 -4.11 4.58
CA GLY A 89 -21.01 -5.45 4.16
C GLY A 89 -19.67 -5.89 4.73
N ILE A 90 -18.96 -6.70 3.97
CA ILE A 90 -17.64 -7.22 4.35
C ILE A 90 -16.58 -6.16 4.06
N VAL A 91 -15.76 -5.85 5.05
CA VAL A 91 -14.79 -4.74 5.01
C VAL A 91 -13.44 -5.22 5.54
N ASN A 92 -12.38 -4.84 4.85
CA ASN A 92 -11.03 -4.84 5.42
C ASN A 92 -10.93 -3.69 6.43
N PHE A 93 -10.71 -4.02 7.70
CA PHE A 93 -10.67 -3.04 8.80
C PHE A 93 -9.28 -2.94 9.41
N GLY A 94 -8.24 -3.02 8.59
CA GLY A 94 -6.86 -2.90 9.01
C GLY A 94 -5.95 -2.36 7.91
N ASN A 95 -4.90 -1.66 8.33
CA ASN A 95 -3.93 -1.00 7.45
C ASN A 95 -2.49 -1.20 7.93
N LEU A 96 -2.21 -2.35 8.57
CA LEU A 96 -0.90 -2.65 9.13
C LEU A 96 -0.08 -3.53 8.20
N THR A 97 1.23 -3.26 8.13
CA THR A 97 2.23 -4.17 7.57
C THR A 97 2.73 -5.12 8.66
N LYS A 98 3.50 -6.14 8.29
CA LYS A 98 4.13 -7.07 9.25
C LYS A 98 5.47 -6.55 9.81
N THR A 99 5.86 -5.31 9.50
CA THR A 99 7.11 -4.77 10.04
C THR A 99 7.07 -4.66 11.57
N THR A 100 8.13 -5.07 12.23
CA THR A 100 8.29 -4.98 13.69
C THR A 100 9.00 -3.70 14.12
N ALA A 101 9.70 -3.05 13.20
CA ALA A 101 10.33 -1.76 13.45
C ALA A 101 9.27 -0.66 13.64
N GLY A 102 9.42 0.16 14.67
CA GLY A 102 8.58 1.33 14.88
C GLY A 102 8.89 2.43 13.85
N SER A 103 8.36 2.30 12.65
CA SER A 103 8.55 3.25 11.56
C SER A 103 7.23 3.51 10.84
N SER A 104 7.18 4.60 10.08
CA SER A 104 6.00 4.94 9.26
C SER A 104 5.64 3.86 8.24
N LEU A 105 6.57 2.96 7.90
CA LEU A 105 6.36 1.82 7.00
C LEU A 105 5.54 0.68 7.66
N ASP A 106 5.13 0.83 8.90
CA ASP A 106 4.18 -0.08 9.55
C ASP A 106 2.74 0.03 9.00
N ARG A 107 2.48 1.02 8.13
CA ARG A 107 1.20 1.24 7.46
C ARG A 107 1.27 0.86 5.98
N ILE A 108 0.25 0.13 5.50
CA ILE A 108 0.17 -0.32 4.10
C ILE A 108 0.18 0.85 3.12
N ASN A 109 -0.57 1.90 3.39
CA ASN A 109 -0.63 3.07 2.50
C ASN A 109 0.71 3.79 2.39
N VAL A 110 1.48 3.92 3.49
CA VAL A 110 2.81 4.52 3.48
C VAL A 110 3.82 3.63 2.76
N ALA A 111 3.78 2.32 3.00
CA ALA A 111 4.62 1.36 2.29
C ALA A 111 4.36 1.39 0.77
N ARG A 112 3.09 1.49 0.36
CA ARG A 112 2.70 1.61 -1.06
C ARG A 112 3.15 2.93 -1.67
N LEU A 113 3.04 4.04 -0.93
CA LEU A 113 3.60 5.32 -1.36
C LEU A 113 5.12 5.21 -1.58
N ALA A 114 5.85 4.60 -0.66
CA ALA A 114 7.30 4.43 -0.79
C ALA A 114 7.69 3.61 -2.04
N VAL A 115 6.94 2.56 -2.37
CA VAL A 115 7.14 1.78 -3.61
C VAL A 115 6.84 2.62 -4.84
N TYR A 116 5.74 3.38 -4.83
CA TYR A 116 5.39 4.28 -5.92
C TYR A 116 6.46 5.35 -6.15
N LEU A 117 6.92 6.03 -5.08
CA LEU A 117 8.00 7.03 -5.15
C LEU A 117 9.26 6.44 -5.75
N ARG A 118 9.69 5.25 -5.31
CA ARG A 118 10.88 4.59 -5.85
C ARG A 118 10.76 4.36 -7.35
N THR A 119 9.64 3.84 -7.80
CA THR A 119 9.41 3.56 -9.23
C THR A 119 9.43 4.85 -10.06
N GLN A 120 8.81 5.92 -9.58
CA GLN A 120 8.78 7.19 -10.30
C GLN A 120 10.14 7.90 -10.30
N LEU A 121 10.85 7.87 -9.18
CA LEU A 121 12.20 8.44 -9.09
C LEU A 121 13.19 7.71 -10.01
N ASP A 122 13.09 6.38 -10.12
CA ASP A 122 13.88 5.60 -11.08
C ASP A 122 13.62 6.03 -12.53
N LEU A 123 12.36 6.34 -12.86
CA LEU A 123 12.00 6.83 -14.20
C LEU A 123 12.53 8.25 -14.45
N ILE A 124 12.44 9.14 -13.48
CA ILE A 124 12.97 10.51 -13.54
C ILE A 124 14.49 10.49 -13.67
N ALA A 125 15.17 9.58 -12.98
CA ALA A 125 16.63 9.50 -12.97
C ALA A 125 17.22 8.91 -14.25
N LYS A 126 16.48 8.10 -15.02
CA LYS A 126 16.99 7.41 -16.22
C LYS A 126 17.69 8.32 -17.25
N PRO A 127 17.16 9.50 -17.60
CA PRO A 127 17.83 10.38 -18.58
C PRO A 127 19.20 10.87 -18.14
N PHE A 128 19.45 10.91 -16.82
CA PHE A 128 20.67 11.49 -16.25
C PHE A 128 21.78 10.46 -15.98
N ILE A 129 21.58 9.18 -16.30
CA ILE A 129 22.55 8.11 -15.96
C ILE A 129 23.92 8.32 -16.63
N PHE A 130 23.95 8.91 -17.82
CA PHE A 130 25.17 9.15 -18.58
C PHE A 130 25.59 10.62 -18.64
N GLU A 131 24.90 11.49 -17.89
CA GLU A 131 25.24 12.91 -17.83
C GLU A 131 26.39 13.16 -16.85
N PRO A 132 27.23 14.19 -17.10
CA PRO A 132 28.29 14.59 -16.17
C PRO A 132 27.70 14.96 -14.81
N ASN A 133 28.43 14.63 -13.74
CA ASN A 133 28.04 15.03 -12.39
C ASN A 133 28.52 16.46 -12.08
N ASP A 134 27.96 17.44 -12.76
CA ASP A 134 28.19 18.85 -12.56
C ASP A 134 27.01 19.55 -11.85
N GLU A 135 27.19 20.82 -11.55
CA GLU A 135 26.16 21.61 -10.85
C GLU A 135 24.90 21.78 -11.70
N LEU A 136 25.03 21.87 -13.02
CA LEU A 136 23.89 22.03 -13.93
C LEU A 136 23.02 20.77 -13.90
N THR A 137 23.59 19.59 -14.10
CA THR A 137 22.91 18.31 -14.05
C THR A 137 22.25 18.07 -12.69
N ARG A 138 22.94 18.38 -11.58
CA ARG A 138 22.36 18.26 -10.24
C ARG A 138 21.15 19.15 -10.02
N ASN A 139 21.20 20.39 -10.54
CA ASN A 139 20.06 21.31 -10.47
C ASN A 139 18.89 20.85 -11.33
N GLU A 140 19.12 20.30 -12.53
CA GLU A 140 18.08 19.73 -13.37
C GLU A 140 17.39 18.54 -12.69
N ILE A 141 18.15 17.61 -12.12
CA ILE A 141 17.62 16.48 -11.35
C ILE A 141 16.77 16.98 -10.17
N LYS A 142 17.32 17.95 -9.42
CA LYS A 142 16.62 18.52 -8.26
C LYS A 142 15.28 19.13 -8.67
N GLN A 143 15.26 19.96 -9.70
CA GLN A 143 14.03 20.59 -10.20
C GLN A 143 13.01 19.58 -10.71
N ALA A 144 13.44 18.54 -11.43
CA ALA A 144 12.56 17.48 -11.90
C ALA A 144 11.88 16.74 -10.72
N ILE A 145 12.66 16.39 -9.68
CA ILE A 145 12.14 15.71 -8.49
C ILE A 145 11.25 16.65 -7.66
N GLU A 146 11.63 17.91 -7.47
CA GLU A 146 10.83 18.91 -6.74
C GLU A 146 9.48 19.14 -7.41
N SER A 147 9.45 19.25 -8.74
CA SER A 147 8.21 19.38 -9.51
C SER A 147 7.27 18.19 -9.30
N PHE A 148 7.82 16.98 -9.35
CA PHE A 148 7.07 15.76 -9.08
C PHE A 148 6.52 15.72 -7.64
N PHE A 149 7.33 16.09 -6.65
CA PHE A 149 6.88 16.08 -5.25
C PHE A 149 5.85 17.18 -4.95
N LEU A 150 5.92 18.34 -5.60
CA LEU A 150 4.88 19.37 -5.50
C LEU A 150 3.52 18.85 -5.98
N GLU A 151 3.49 18.08 -7.07
CA GLU A 151 2.27 17.42 -7.53
C GLU A 151 1.73 16.46 -6.46
N LEU A 152 2.60 15.66 -5.84
CA LEU A 152 2.20 14.72 -4.79
C LEU A 152 1.69 15.41 -3.52
N VAL A 153 2.22 16.58 -3.16
CA VAL A 153 1.66 17.42 -2.08
C VAL A 153 0.24 17.85 -2.46
N GLY A 154 0.03 18.33 -3.69
CA GLY A 154 -1.30 18.67 -4.19
C GLY A 154 -2.29 17.49 -4.16
N GLN A 155 -1.80 16.27 -4.41
CA GLN A 155 -2.57 15.02 -4.35
C GLN A 155 -2.67 14.41 -2.94
N ARG A 156 -2.20 15.13 -1.90
CA ARG A 156 -2.26 14.70 -0.48
C ARG A 156 -1.45 13.44 -0.17
N ALA A 157 -0.41 13.15 -0.94
CA ALA A 157 0.52 12.06 -0.69
C ALA A 157 1.56 12.42 0.38
N LEU A 158 2.02 13.66 0.33
CA LEU A 158 3.05 14.22 1.21
C LEU A 158 2.52 15.51 1.85
N TYR A 159 3.01 15.84 3.03
CA TYR A 159 2.79 17.15 3.66
C TYR A 159 3.88 18.14 3.27
N ASP A 160 5.11 17.66 3.22
CA ASP A 160 6.32 18.42 2.92
C ASP A 160 7.41 17.49 2.41
N PHE A 161 8.42 18.02 1.76
CA PHE A 161 9.55 17.27 1.25
C PHE A 161 10.81 18.14 1.22
N LEU A 162 11.96 17.48 1.20
CA LEU A 162 13.26 18.08 0.98
C LEU A 162 14.04 17.25 -0.04
N VAL A 163 14.46 17.89 -1.13
CA VAL A 163 15.35 17.28 -2.13
C VAL A 163 16.75 17.84 -1.96
N VAL A 164 17.70 16.98 -1.64
CA VAL A 164 19.12 17.32 -1.52
C VAL A 164 19.88 16.68 -2.68
N CYS A 165 20.35 17.52 -3.61
CA CYS A 165 21.20 17.14 -4.71
C CYS A 165 22.24 18.23 -4.93
N ASP A 166 23.23 18.29 -4.06
CA ASP A 166 24.27 19.32 -4.01
C ASP A 166 25.61 18.71 -3.55
N ASP A 167 26.59 19.56 -3.26
CA ASP A 167 27.93 19.13 -2.85
C ASP A 167 27.96 18.44 -1.49
N THR A 168 26.91 18.54 -0.67
CA THR A 168 26.82 17.85 0.62
C THR A 168 26.66 16.36 0.48
N ASN A 169 25.92 15.92 -0.55
CA ASN A 169 25.72 14.49 -0.86
C ASN A 169 26.50 14.02 -2.13
N ASN A 170 27.06 14.94 -2.92
CA ASN A 170 27.98 14.71 -4.04
C ASN A 170 29.35 15.28 -3.73
N THR A 171 30.07 14.67 -2.81
CA THR A 171 31.42 15.10 -2.44
C THR A 171 32.42 14.81 -3.58
N SER A 172 33.53 15.61 -3.65
CA SER A 172 34.58 15.39 -4.66
C SER A 172 35.07 13.94 -4.74
N THR A 173 35.22 13.29 -3.58
CA THR A 173 35.61 11.86 -3.53
C THR A 173 34.57 10.92 -4.15
N ARG A 174 33.31 11.27 -4.16
CA ARG A 174 32.25 10.49 -4.85
C ARG A 174 32.24 10.77 -6.35
N ILE A 175 32.45 12.01 -6.74
CA ILE A 175 32.55 12.42 -8.15
C ILE A 175 33.75 11.75 -8.81
N ASP A 176 34.92 11.72 -8.13
CA ASP A 176 36.15 11.11 -8.64
C ASP A 176 36.09 9.57 -8.79
N ARG A 177 35.10 8.92 -8.15
CA ARG A 177 34.96 7.45 -8.19
C ARG A 177 34.01 6.95 -9.31
N ASN A 178 33.32 7.84 -9.97
CA ASN A 178 32.42 7.56 -11.09
C ASN A 178 32.99 8.16 -12.37
#